data_0846fda7de468016a9c80945be31dccc
#
_entry.id   0846fda7de468016a9c80945be31dccc
#
_cell.length_a   1.000
_cell.length_b   1.000
_cell.length_c   1.000
_cell.angle_alpha   90.00
_cell.angle_beta   90.00
_cell.angle_gamma   90.00
#
_symmetry.space_group_name_H-M   'P 1'
#
loop_
_entity.id
_entity.type
_entity.pdbx_description
1 polymer ?
#
loop_
_entity_poly.entity_id
_entity_poly.type
_entity_poly.pdbx_seq_one_letter_code
_entity_poly.pdbx_strand_id
1 'polypeptide(L)'
;VQTFHNHDGLSAGKMIREKYPYTKVLVVTSLIDPKVLERAKSGCADSLWYKDHGEEDIRSVIYRTLNGERVFPDITPKVELNWITSGDISPRQLEMLRLYIHGMSYSEIARKMDCSTSGVRWNFQEMIAKAGYSCKEDLIAAALESKLIVTTLK
;
A
#
# COMPACT_ATOMS: atom_id res chain seq x y z
N VAL A 1 9.58 -0.65 6.15
CA VAL A 1 10.23 0.33 5.25
C VAL A 1 10.20 1.76 5.83
N GLN A 2 10.12 1.90 7.15
CA GLN A 2 10.22 3.19 7.82
C GLN A 2 11.65 3.39 8.30
N THR A 3 12.26 4.52 7.94
CA THR A 3 13.57 4.94 8.44
C THR A 3 13.44 6.26 9.19
N PHE A 4 14.34 6.51 10.15
CA PHE A 4 14.48 7.81 10.81
C PHE A 4 14.76 8.90 9.75
N HIS A 5 14.21 10.09 9.90
CA HIS A 5 14.40 11.27 9.05
C HIS A 5 13.61 11.33 7.74
N ASN A 6 12.33 10.93 7.71
CA ASN A 6 11.43 11.20 6.57
C ASN A 6 11.86 10.57 5.21
N HIS A 7 12.84 9.68 5.19
CA HIS A 7 13.22 8.89 4.03
C HIS A 7 12.55 7.51 4.14
N ASP A 8 11.68 7.19 3.21
CA ASP A 8 11.15 5.83 3.13
C ASP A 8 12.19 4.90 2.45
N GLY A 9 12.16 3.62 2.81
CA GLY A 9 13.13 2.64 2.27
C GLY A 9 13.00 2.42 0.76
N LEU A 10 11.87 2.78 0.14
CA LEU A 10 11.70 2.72 -1.32
C LEU A 10 12.50 3.84 -2.00
N SER A 11 12.47 5.04 -1.45
CA SER A 11 13.30 6.14 -1.93
C SER A 11 14.79 5.84 -1.77
N ALA A 12 15.19 5.23 -0.65
CA ALA A 12 16.57 4.75 -0.46
C ALA A 12 16.93 3.68 -1.50
N GLY A 13 16.04 2.73 -1.77
CA GLY A 13 16.24 1.71 -2.81
C GLY A 13 16.46 2.30 -4.19
N LYS A 14 15.65 3.30 -4.56
CA LYS A 14 15.82 4.05 -5.82
C LYS A 14 17.21 4.70 -5.92
N MET A 15 17.62 5.43 -4.87
CA MET A 15 18.93 6.09 -4.83
C MET A 15 20.10 5.08 -4.93
N ILE A 16 19.98 3.92 -4.25
CA ILE A 16 20.99 2.86 -4.31
C ILE A 16 21.12 2.33 -5.73
N ARG A 17 20.01 2.05 -6.41
CA ARG A 17 20.01 1.53 -7.78
C ARG A 17 20.57 2.53 -8.79
N GLU A 18 20.28 3.83 -8.62
CA GLU A 18 20.84 4.89 -9.45
C GLU A 18 22.35 5.05 -9.27
N LYS A 19 22.82 4.99 -8.01
CA LYS A 19 24.23 5.19 -7.69
C LYS A 19 25.09 3.94 -7.87
N TYR A 20 24.51 2.76 -7.66
CA TYR A 20 25.19 1.47 -7.71
C TYR A 20 24.41 0.47 -8.60
N PRO A 21 24.53 0.58 -9.93
CA PRO A 21 23.68 -0.19 -10.87
C PRO A 21 23.83 -1.72 -10.78
N TYR A 22 24.94 -2.19 -10.25
CA TYR A 22 25.21 -3.63 -10.06
C TYR A 22 24.68 -4.18 -8.74
N THR A 23 24.26 -3.31 -7.81
CA THR A 23 23.69 -3.72 -6.53
C THR A 23 22.22 -4.09 -6.70
N LYS A 24 21.84 -5.29 -6.28
CA LYS A 24 20.44 -5.73 -6.27
C LYS A 24 19.73 -5.23 -5.01
N VAL A 25 18.52 -4.73 -5.19
CA VAL A 25 17.67 -4.19 -4.10
C VAL A 25 16.45 -5.09 -3.95
N LEU A 26 16.38 -5.82 -2.83
CA LEU A 26 15.19 -6.56 -2.41
C LEU A 26 14.48 -5.78 -1.29
N VAL A 27 13.23 -5.44 -1.51
CA VAL A 27 12.36 -4.85 -0.48
C VAL A 27 11.70 -5.98 0.30
N VAL A 28 11.94 -6.00 1.61
CA VAL A 28 11.29 -6.94 2.55
C VAL A 28 10.38 -6.15 3.46
N THR A 29 9.08 -6.42 3.42
CA THR A 29 8.09 -5.58 4.11
C THR A 29 6.91 -6.39 4.65
N SER A 30 6.29 -5.87 5.72
CA SER A 30 4.96 -6.29 6.18
C SER A 30 3.86 -5.28 5.79
N LEU A 31 4.23 -4.23 5.02
CA LEU A 31 3.28 -3.22 4.58
C LEU A 31 2.56 -3.73 3.33
N ILE A 32 1.27 -3.93 3.43
CA ILE A 32 0.40 -4.45 2.36
C ILE A 32 -0.31 -3.36 1.57
N ASP A 33 0.09 -2.11 1.75
CA ASP A 33 -0.41 -1.00 0.96
C ASP A 33 -0.05 -1.20 -0.52
N PRO A 34 -1.04 -1.25 -1.45
CA PRO A 34 -0.78 -1.43 -2.88
C PRO A 34 0.23 -0.44 -3.46
N LYS A 35 0.29 0.80 -2.95
CA LYS A 35 1.28 1.78 -3.39
C LYS A 35 2.72 1.40 -3.08
N VAL A 36 2.95 0.58 -2.05
CA VAL A 36 4.29 0.05 -1.77
C VAL A 36 4.74 -0.87 -2.90
N LEU A 37 3.85 -1.78 -3.34
CA LEU A 37 4.13 -2.69 -4.45
C LEU A 37 4.31 -1.94 -5.78
N GLU A 38 3.42 -0.99 -6.09
CA GLU A 38 3.50 -0.16 -7.30
C GLU A 38 4.83 0.61 -7.36
N ARG A 39 5.21 1.29 -6.27
CA ARG A 39 6.47 2.04 -6.19
C ARG A 39 7.69 1.12 -6.29
N ALA A 40 7.67 -0.06 -5.66
CA ALA A 40 8.75 -1.03 -5.80
C ALA A 40 8.91 -1.49 -7.26
N LYS A 41 7.80 -1.85 -7.93
CA LYS A 41 7.78 -2.24 -9.34
C LYS A 41 8.25 -1.13 -10.28
N SER A 42 7.96 0.14 -9.96
CA SER A 42 8.29 1.31 -10.79
C SER A 42 9.76 1.73 -10.76
N GLY A 43 10.65 0.94 -10.20
CA GLY A 43 12.09 1.18 -10.26
C GLY A 43 12.79 1.40 -8.93
N CYS A 44 12.05 1.34 -7.81
CA CYS A 44 12.66 1.48 -6.48
C CYS A 44 13.36 0.20 -5.99
N ALA A 45 13.03 -0.97 -6.59
CA ALA A 45 13.60 -2.24 -6.21
C ALA A 45 13.77 -3.18 -7.41
N ASP A 46 14.56 -4.23 -7.26
CA ASP A 46 14.65 -5.35 -8.18
C ASP A 46 13.62 -6.42 -7.84
N SER A 47 13.29 -6.59 -6.56
CA SER A 47 12.28 -7.55 -6.09
C SER A 47 11.60 -7.05 -4.81
N LEU A 48 10.44 -7.64 -4.46
CA LEU A 48 9.73 -7.39 -3.22
C LEU A 48 9.21 -8.70 -2.62
N TRP A 49 9.36 -8.86 -1.32
CA TRP A 49 8.85 -9.99 -0.56
C TRP A 49 8.08 -9.53 0.68
N TYR A 50 6.91 -10.15 0.96
CA TYR A 50 6.11 -9.88 2.13
C TYR A 50 6.47 -10.81 3.29
N LYS A 51 6.78 -10.24 4.49
CA LYS A 51 7.23 -11.01 5.66
C LYS A 51 6.22 -12.04 6.15
N ASP A 52 4.95 -11.65 6.18
CA ASP A 52 3.90 -12.43 6.84
C ASP A 52 2.99 -13.18 5.84
N HIS A 53 3.19 -12.95 4.55
CA HIS A 53 2.34 -13.43 3.46
C HIS A 53 3.14 -13.94 2.25
N GLY A 54 4.40 -14.29 2.46
CA GLY A 54 5.25 -14.80 1.37
C GLY A 54 4.84 -16.22 0.98
N GLU A 55 4.31 -16.40 -0.23
CA GLU A 55 4.03 -17.71 -0.81
C GLU A 55 5.32 -18.46 -1.13
N GLU A 56 6.40 -17.76 -1.41
CA GLU A 56 7.72 -18.26 -1.75
C GLU A 56 8.72 -18.01 -0.61
N ASP A 57 9.64 -18.95 -0.40
CA ASP A 57 10.75 -18.78 0.56
C ASP A 57 11.63 -17.59 0.15
N ILE A 58 11.92 -16.71 1.09
CA ILE A 58 12.79 -15.53 0.87
C ILE A 58 14.14 -15.89 0.26
N ARG A 59 14.70 -17.07 0.57
CA ARG A 59 15.98 -17.53 0.00
C ARG A 59 15.88 -17.73 -1.50
N SER A 60 14.76 -18.28 -1.99
CA SER A 60 14.47 -18.42 -3.41
C SER A 60 14.40 -17.06 -4.09
N VAL A 61 13.67 -16.11 -3.50
CA VAL A 61 13.56 -14.74 -4.02
C VAL A 61 14.92 -14.06 -4.09
N ILE A 62 15.76 -14.21 -3.05
CA ILE A 62 17.13 -13.65 -3.04
C ILE A 62 17.95 -14.25 -4.19
N TYR A 63 17.95 -15.58 -4.34
CA TYR A 63 18.72 -16.28 -5.38
C TYR A 63 18.31 -15.84 -6.79
N ARG A 64 17.00 -15.80 -7.07
CA ARG A 64 16.44 -15.32 -8.35
C ARG A 64 16.80 -13.86 -8.61
N THR A 65 16.74 -13.01 -7.58
CA THR A 65 17.10 -11.59 -7.70
C THR A 65 18.60 -11.42 -8.02
N LEU A 66 19.48 -12.19 -7.39
CA LEU A 66 20.91 -12.16 -7.67
C LEU A 66 21.22 -12.61 -9.10
N ASN A 67 20.45 -13.55 -9.64
CA ASN A 67 20.53 -13.99 -11.03
C ASN A 67 19.91 -13.02 -12.04
N GLY A 68 19.46 -11.84 -11.60
CA GLY A 68 18.94 -10.79 -12.46
C GLY A 68 17.44 -10.85 -12.70
N GLU A 69 16.72 -11.79 -12.10
CA GLU A 69 15.27 -11.86 -12.18
C GLU A 69 14.62 -10.79 -11.29
N ARG A 70 13.51 -10.22 -11.77
CA ARG A 70 12.68 -9.31 -10.98
C ARG A 70 11.50 -10.08 -10.41
N VAL A 71 11.50 -10.29 -9.09
CA VAL A 71 10.49 -11.09 -8.40
C VAL A 71 9.55 -10.19 -7.63
N PHE A 72 8.32 -10.07 -8.10
CA PHE A 72 7.27 -9.29 -7.45
C PHE A 72 5.99 -10.11 -7.37
N PRO A 73 5.24 -10.03 -6.26
CA PRO A 73 3.88 -10.55 -6.21
C PRO A 73 3.00 -9.87 -7.26
N ASP A 74 2.03 -10.58 -7.82
CA ASP A 74 1.08 -10.01 -8.78
C ASP A 74 0.18 -8.98 -8.10
N ILE A 75 -0.29 -9.31 -6.91
CA ILE A 75 -1.18 -8.49 -6.07
C ILE A 75 -0.64 -8.39 -4.64
N THR A 76 -1.11 -7.40 -3.91
CA THR A 76 -0.86 -7.30 -2.47
C THR A 76 -1.68 -8.35 -1.72
N PRO A 77 -1.17 -8.88 -0.59
CA PRO A 77 -1.95 -9.74 0.29
C PRO A 77 -3.27 -9.09 0.71
N LYS A 78 -4.32 -9.87 0.78
CA LYS A 78 -5.61 -9.41 1.30
C LYS A 78 -5.60 -9.43 2.82
N VAL A 79 -6.25 -8.45 3.43
CA VAL A 79 -6.45 -8.38 4.88
C VAL A 79 -7.93 -8.34 5.21
N GLU A 80 -8.26 -8.88 6.34
CA GLU A 80 -9.60 -8.84 6.88
C GLU A 80 -9.91 -7.44 7.46
N LEU A 81 -11.08 -6.94 7.12
CA LEU A 81 -11.64 -5.68 7.60
C LEU A 81 -13.05 -5.98 8.13
N ASN A 82 -13.11 -6.65 9.29
CA ASN A 82 -14.33 -7.13 9.93
C ASN A 82 -15.09 -8.12 9.01
N TRP A 83 -16.18 -7.72 8.34
CA TRP A 83 -17.01 -8.61 7.51
C TRP A 83 -16.53 -8.80 6.06
N ILE A 84 -15.58 -7.98 5.63
CA ILE A 84 -15.03 -8.00 4.27
C ILE A 84 -13.50 -8.13 4.30
N THR A 85 -12.93 -8.33 3.12
CA THR A 85 -11.48 -8.22 2.92
C THR A 85 -11.13 -6.92 2.19
N SER A 86 -9.86 -6.55 2.21
CA SER A 86 -9.37 -5.40 1.41
C SER A 86 -9.64 -5.57 -0.10
N GLY A 87 -9.83 -6.81 -0.57
CA GLY A 87 -10.20 -7.10 -1.96
C GLY A 87 -11.62 -6.69 -2.34
N ASP A 88 -12.49 -6.46 -1.35
CA ASP A 88 -13.88 -6.04 -1.56
C ASP A 88 -14.03 -4.50 -1.61
N ILE A 89 -12.94 -3.78 -1.34
CA ILE A 89 -12.84 -2.33 -1.49
C ILE A 89 -12.28 -2.02 -2.87
N SER A 90 -13.02 -1.25 -3.67
CA SER A 90 -12.55 -0.87 -5.00
C SER A 90 -11.29 0.03 -4.93
N PRO A 91 -10.43 0.04 -5.96
CA PRO A 91 -9.26 0.93 -6.01
C PRO A 91 -9.62 2.40 -5.81
N ARG A 92 -10.79 2.82 -6.31
CA ARG A 92 -11.31 4.19 -6.14
C ARG A 92 -11.68 4.49 -4.68
N GLN A 93 -12.35 3.56 -4.01
CA GLN A 93 -12.69 3.67 -2.58
C GLN A 93 -11.43 3.68 -1.70
N LEU A 94 -10.47 2.82 -2.02
CA LEU A 94 -9.20 2.77 -1.29
C LEU A 94 -8.42 4.10 -1.43
N GLU A 95 -8.42 4.71 -2.61
CA GLU A 95 -7.79 6.02 -2.80
C GLU A 95 -8.54 7.13 -2.05
N MET A 96 -9.87 7.13 -2.02
CA MET A 96 -10.65 8.07 -1.19
C MET A 96 -10.30 7.93 0.30
N LEU A 97 -10.23 6.70 0.80
CA LEU A 97 -9.88 6.40 2.18
C LEU A 97 -8.46 6.88 2.50
N ARG A 98 -7.51 6.65 1.60
CA ARG A 98 -6.13 7.11 1.70
C ARG A 98 -6.05 8.64 1.82
N LEU A 99 -6.70 9.36 0.91
CA LEU A 99 -6.69 10.82 0.89
C LEU A 99 -7.29 11.40 2.18
N TYR A 100 -8.34 10.76 2.70
CA TYR A 100 -8.95 11.15 3.97
C TYR A 100 -8.01 10.93 5.16
N ILE A 101 -7.35 9.78 5.22
CA ILE A 101 -6.35 9.46 6.26
C ILE A 101 -5.16 10.45 6.21
N HIS A 102 -4.82 10.95 5.03
CA HIS A 102 -3.82 12.01 4.86
C HIS A 102 -4.33 13.44 5.16
N GLY A 103 -5.52 13.57 5.72
CA GLY A 103 -6.08 14.83 6.24
C GLY A 103 -6.91 15.65 5.25
N MET A 104 -7.23 15.12 4.06
CA MET A 104 -8.08 15.82 3.10
C MET A 104 -9.55 15.74 3.52
N SER A 105 -10.27 16.87 3.41
CA SER A 105 -11.71 16.92 3.55
C SER A 105 -12.44 16.26 2.38
N TYR A 106 -13.69 15.90 2.54
CA TYR A 106 -14.51 15.34 1.45
C TYR A 106 -14.59 16.25 0.22
N SER A 107 -14.61 17.57 0.40
CA SER A 107 -14.61 18.52 -0.70
C SER A 107 -13.28 18.55 -1.46
N GLU A 108 -12.15 18.41 -0.77
CA GLU A 108 -10.84 18.33 -1.41
C GLU A 108 -10.65 17.01 -2.14
N ILE A 109 -11.10 15.90 -1.54
CA ILE A 109 -11.11 14.56 -2.19
C ILE A 109 -11.96 14.62 -3.46
N ALA A 110 -13.18 15.18 -3.38
CA ALA A 110 -14.07 15.31 -4.51
C ALA A 110 -13.43 16.07 -5.68
N ARG A 111 -12.77 17.21 -5.38
CA ARG A 111 -12.03 17.99 -6.37
C ARG A 111 -10.88 17.22 -6.97
N LYS A 112 -10.08 16.52 -6.14
CA LYS A 112 -8.90 15.76 -6.58
C LYS A 112 -9.27 14.55 -7.43
N MET A 113 -10.42 13.93 -7.14
CA MET A 113 -10.85 12.69 -7.82
C MET A 113 -11.92 12.93 -8.90
N ASP A 114 -12.18 14.20 -9.23
CA ASP A 114 -13.17 14.62 -10.22
C ASP A 114 -14.54 13.96 -9.98
N CYS A 115 -15.11 14.22 -8.81
CA CYS A 115 -16.42 13.71 -8.41
C CYS A 115 -17.14 14.68 -7.46
N SER A 116 -18.38 14.38 -7.12
CA SER A 116 -19.15 15.20 -6.18
C SER A 116 -18.81 14.86 -4.72
N THR A 117 -18.92 15.85 -3.83
CA THR A 117 -18.77 15.64 -2.38
C THR A 117 -19.79 14.63 -1.83
N SER A 118 -21.01 14.60 -2.39
CA SER A 118 -22.02 13.59 -2.06
C SER A 118 -21.59 12.19 -2.50
N GLY A 119 -20.91 12.06 -3.65
CA GLY A 119 -20.35 10.81 -4.11
C GLY A 119 -19.24 10.29 -3.19
N VAL A 120 -18.36 11.17 -2.70
CA VAL A 120 -17.34 10.78 -1.69
C VAL A 120 -18.03 10.28 -0.42
N ARG A 121 -19.03 11.04 0.11
CA ARG A 121 -19.77 10.63 1.31
C ARG A 121 -20.45 9.27 1.13
N TRP A 122 -21.08 9.05 -0.01
CA TRP A 122 -21.73 7.79 -0.33
C TRP A 122 -20.75 6.62 -0.33
N ASN A 123 -19.56 6.76 -0.94
CA ASN A 123 -18.52 5.73 -0.95
C ASN A 123 -18.05 5.40 0.47
N PHE A 124 -17.88 6.39 1.36
CA PHE A 124 -17.55 6.13 2.76
C PHE A 124 -18.66 5.36 3.48
N GLN A 125 -19.92 5.76 3.29
CA GLN A 125 -21.07 5.04 3.88
C GLN A 125 -21.16 3.60 3.37
N GLU A 126 -20.91 3.38 2.09
CA GLU A 126 -20.89 2.05 1.49
C GLU A 126 -19.77 1.17 2.10
N MET A 127 -18.55 1.68 2.19
CA MET A 127 -17.43 0.94 2.81
C MET A 127 -17.73 0.59 4.27
N ILE A 128 -18.24 1.55 5.06
CA ILE A 128 -18.59 1.35 6.47
C ILE A 128 -19.66 0.26 6.59
N ALA A 129 -20.72 0.35 5.81
CA ALA A 129 -21.83 -0.60 5.82
C ALA A 129 -21.39 -2.01 5.40
N LYS A 130 -20.62 -2.13 4.30
CA LYS A 130 -20.10 -3.42 3.83
C LYS A 130 -19.18 -4.08 4.86
N ALA A 131 -18.32 -3.31 5.50
CA ALA A 131 -17.40 -3.80 6.51
C ALA A 131 -18.07 -4.04 7.87
N GLY A 132 -19.33 -3.64 8.06
CA GLY A 132 -20.05 -3.81 9.33
C GLY A 132 -19.51 -2.95 10.46
N TYR A 133 -18.88 -1.82 10.14
CA TYR A 133 -18.45 -0.84 11.15
C TYR A 133 -19.59 0.10 11.52
N SER A 134 -19.50 0.68 12.73
CA SER A 134 -20.49 1.65 13.22
C SER A 134 -20.22 3.07 12.74
N CYS A 135 -18.96 3.39 12.48
CA CYS A 135 -18.51 4.71 12.06
C CYS A 135 -17.29 4.65 11.16
N LYS A 136 -16.92 5.79 10.59
CA LYS A 136 -15.75 5.89 9.70
C LYS A 136 -14.43 5.76 10.46
N GLU A 137 -14.41 6.14 11.71
CA GLU A 137 -13.26 6.07 12.61
C GLU A 137 -12.81 4.61 12.79
N ASP A 138 -13.76 3.68 12.93
CA ASP A 138 -13.48 2.24 13.03
C ASP A 138 -12.86 1.72 11.72
N LEU A 139 -13.39 2.12 10.58
CA LEU A 139 -12.84 1.77 9.26
C LEU A 139 -11.40 2.30 9.08
N ILE A 140 -11.16 3.55 9.52
CA ILE A 140 -9.84 4.18 9.46
C ILE A 140 -8.86 3.44 10.37
N ALA A 141 -9.25 3.16 11.61
CA ALA A 141 -8.43 2.42 12.56
C ALA A 141 -8.03 1.05 11.99
N ALA A 142 -9.00 0.29 11.47
CA ALA A 142 -8.75 -1.01 10.86
C ALA A 142 -7.81 -0.94 9.64
N ALA A 143 -7.96 0.08 8.78
CA ALA A 143 -7.09 0.27 7.62
C ALA A 143 -5.65 0.62 8.01
N LEU A 144 -5.44 1.32 9.12
CA LEU A 144 -4.12 1.66 9.65
C LEU A 144 -3.48 0.46 10.38
N GLU A 145 -4.23 -0.20 11.25
CA GLU A 145 -3.77 -1.37 12.03
C GLU A 145 -3.38 -2.54 11.12
N SER A 146 -4.17 -2.80 10.09
CA SER A 146 -3.89 -3.82 9.09
C SER A 146 -2.75 -3.45 8.13
N LYS A 147 -2.20 -2.24 8.22
CA LYS A 147 -1.17 -1.70 7.30
C LYS A 147 -1.60 -1.64 5.83
N LEU A 148 -2.92 -1.62 5.59
CA LEU A 148 -3.51 -1.45 4.25
C LEU A 148 -3.23 -0.06 3.69
N ILE A 149 -3.18 0.95 4.56
CA ILE A 149 -2.79 2.32 4.22
C ILE A 149 -1.68 2.77 5.16
N VAL A 150 -0.63 3.34 4.57
CA VAL A 150 0.55 3.81 5.29
C VAL A 150 0.63 5.33 5.18
N THR A 151 0.60 6.02 6.32
CA THR A 151 0.58 7.49 6.40
C THR A 151 1.90 8.15 5.98
N THR A 152 3.01 7.41 5.98
CA THR A 152 4.35 7.92 5.69
C THR A 152 4.79 7.82 4.23
N LEU A 153 3.95 7.26 3.36
CA LEU A 153 4.20 7.22 1.91
C LEU A 153 3.74 8.55 1.28
N LYS A 154 4.69 9.39 0.91
CA LYS A 154 4.44 10.60 0.10
C LYS A 154 4.65 10.31 -1.38
#